data_30598f92fb54354e6908edb0391c785e
#
_entry.id   30598f92fb54354e6908edb0391c785e
#
_cell.length_a   1.000
_cell.length_b   1.000
_cell.length_c   1.000
_cell.angle_alpha   90.00
_cell.angle_beta   90.00
_cell.angle_gamma   90.00
#
_symmetry.space_group_name_H-M   'P 1'
#
loop_
_entity.id
_entity.type
_entity.pdbx_description
1 polymer ?
#
loop_
_entity_poly.entity_id
_entity_poly.type
_entity_poly.pdbx_seq_one_letter_code
_entity_poly.pdbx_strand_id
1 'polypeptide(L)'
;MVDVTAEIQREVKKGGLQDGLCVAYVPHTTAGITINEHADPAVARDLSETLARLVPHSAAYRHTEGNADAHVKASWIGSSVTLLVENGKLVLGTWQGVFFCEFDGPRSRSLYVQLIKSD
;
A
#
# COMPACT_ATOMS: atom_id res chain seq x y z
N MET A 1 -3.48 -7.31 4.36
CA MET A 1 -3.65 -5.92 3.90
C MET A 1 -4.12 -5.07 5.08
N VAL A 2 -3.41 -4.00 5.34
CA VAL A 2 -3.70 -3.09 6.46
C VAL A 2 -4.12 -1.74 5.90
N ASP A 3 -5.30 -1.25 6.30
CA ASP A 3 -5.79 0.06 5.90
C ASP A 3 -4.98 1.15 6.62
N VAL A 4 -4.25 1.94 5.87
CA VAL A 4 -3.40 3.03 6.39
C VAL A 4 -3.91 4.41 5.99
N THR A 5 -5.13 4.50 5.50
CA THR A 5 -5.72 5.75 5.02
C THR A 5 -5.70 6.85 6.09
N ALA A 6 -6.12 6.52 7.30
CA ALA A 6 -6.17 7.50 8.40
C ALA A 6 -4.78 7.98 8.81
N GLU A 7 -3.78 7.10 8.81
CA GLU A 7 -2.40 7.44 9.12
C GLU A 7 -1.83 8.42 8.09
N ILE A 8 -2.08 8.16 6.81
CA ILE A 8 -1.62 9.03 5.72
C ILE A 8 -2.35 10.38 5.80
N GLN A 9 -3.65 10.38 6.06
CA GLN A 9 -4.43 11.62 6.22
C GLN A 9 -3.90 12.46 7.39
N ARG A 10 -3.50 11.84 8.48
CA ARG A 10 -2.88 12.55 9.61
C ARG A 10 -1.56 13.22 9.20
N GLU A 11 -0.75 12.56 8.40
CA GLU A 11 0.51 13.14 7.91
C GLU A 11 0.25 14.34 6.98
N VAL A 12 -0.77 14.28 6.14
CA VAL A 12 -1.18 15.41 5.29
C VAL A 12 -1.57 16.61 6.15
N LYS A 13 -2.39 16.38 7.18
CA LYS A 13 -2.84 17.43 8.09
C LYS A 13 -1.67 18.00 8.89
N LYS A 14 -0.80 17.16 9.41
CA LYS A 14 0.39 17.53 10.19
C LYS A 14 1.36 18.38 9.36
N GLY A 15 1.52 18.06 8.08
CA GLY A 15 2.36 18.80 7.15
C GLY A 15 1.73 20.10 6.64
N GLY A 16 0.46 20.33 6.92
CA GLY A 16 -0.23 21.56 6.53
C GLY A 16 -0.49 21.71 5.04
N LEU A 17 -0.41 20.63 4.28
CA LEU A 17 -0.65 20.68 2.84
C LEU A 17 -2.14 20.88 2.54
N GLN A 18 -2.47 21.93 1.78
CA GLN A 18 -3.84 22.19 1.36
C GLN A 18 -4.12 21.62 -0.01
N ASP A 19 -3.28 21.92 -0.99
CA ASP A 19 -3.46 21.45 -2.36
C ASP A 19 -2.13 20.96 -2.90
N GLY A 20 -2.14 19.78 -3.51
CA GLY A 20 -0.93 19.20 -4.07
C GLY A 20 -1.00 17.68 -4.19
N LEU A 21 0.14 17.05 -3.99
CA LEU A 21 0.29 15.60 -4.09
C LEU A 21 0.80 15.03 -2.77
N CYS A 22 0.34 13.82 -2.48
CA CYS A 22 0.85 12.99 -1.41
C CYS A 22 1.39 11.70 -2.03
N VAL A 23 2.68 11.45 -1.87
CA VAL A 23 3.31 10.20 -2.32
C VAL A 23 3.56 9.34 -1.10
N ALA A 24 3.03 8.12 -1.13
CA ALA A 24 3.28 7.11 -0.09
C ALA A 24 4.14 6.01 -0.66
N TYR A 25 5.28 5.73 -0.02
CA TYR A 25 6.30 4.84 -0.55
C TYR A 25 6.70 3.79 0.49
N VAL A 26 6.74 2.53 0.05
CA VAL A 26 7.12 1.37 0.85
C VAL A 26 8.55 0.97 0.50
N PRO A 27 9.53 1.19 1.39
CA PRO A 27 10.95 0.91 1.11
C PRO A 27 11.32 -0.54 1.45
N HIS A 28 10.53 -1.49 0.96
CA HIS A 28 10.74 -2.92 1.24
C HIS A 28 10.54 -3.75 -0.02
N THR A 29 11.23 -4.90 -0.08
CA THR A 29 11.17 -5.80 -1.22
C THR A 29 10.10 -6.88 -1.08
N THR A 30 9.51 -7.03 0.10
CA THR A 30 8.49 -8.05 0.39
C THR A 30 7.20 -7.48 0.96
N ALA A 31 6.96 -6.20 0.69
CA ALA A 31 5.74 -5.50 1.03
C ALA A 31 5.40 -4.51 -0.08
N GLY A 32 4.16 -4.07 -0.15
CA GLY A 32 3.71 -3.14 -1.17
C GLY A 32 2.60 -2.23 -0.65
N ILE A 33 2.07 -1.41 -1.55
CA ILE A 33 1.00 -0.48 -1.22
C ILE A 33 0.04 -0.38 -2.41
N THR A 34 -1.26 -0.30 -2.14
CA THR A 34 -2.27 -0.18 -3.18
C THR A 34 -3.46 0.65 -2.72
N ILE A 35 -4.28 1.07 -3.68
CA ILE A 35 -5.53 1.77 -3.42
C ILE A 35 -6.66 0.89 -3.94
N ASN A 36 -7.58 0.53 -3.07
CA ASN A 36 -8.77 -0.22 -3.46
C ASN A 36 -9.88 -0.03 -2.42
N GLU A 37 -10.93 -0.84 -2.52
CA GLU A 37 -12.07 -0.67 -1.65
C GLU A 37 -11.76 -1.04 -0.20
N HIS A 38 -12.13 -0.15 0.73
CA HIS A 38 -11.93 -0.37 2.16
C HIS A 38 -13.24 -0.41 2.97
N ALA A 39 -14.38 -0.24 2.34
CA ALA A 39 -15.66 -0.32 3.03
C ALA A 39 -16.09 -1.76 3.29
N ASP A 40 -15.90 -2.65 2.32
CA ASP A 40 -16.21 -4.07 2.44
C ASP A 40 -14.91 -4.87 2.66
N PRO A 41 -14.69 -5.44 3.86
CA PRO A 41 -13.48 -6.23 4.13
C PRO A 41 -13.36 -7.49 3.27
N ALA A 42 -14.44 -7.94 2.65
CA ALA A 42 -14.40 -9.09 1.75
C ALA A 42 -13.55 -8.80 0.51
N VAL A 43 -13.50 -7.55 0.03
CA VAL A 43 -12.70 -7.19 -1.15
C VAL A 43 -11.21 -7.35 -0.85
N ALA A 44 -10.73 -6.83 0.27
CA ALA A 44 -9.32 -6.98 0.68
C ALA A 44 -8.97 -8.47 0.86
N ARG A 45 -9.88 -9.24 1.41
CA ARG A 45 -9.71 -10.68 1.60
C ARG A 45 -9.61 -11.42 0.27
N ASP A 46 -10.51 -11.10 -0.66
CA ASP A 46 -10.50 -11.70 -2.01
C ASP A 46 -9.22 -11.35 -2.77
N LEU A 47 -8.75 -10.11 -2.65
CA LEU A 47 -7.47 -9.69 -3.25
C LEU A 47 -6.32 -10.51 -2.70
N SER A 48 -6.24 -10.65 -1.38
CA SER A 48 -5.18 -11.41 -0.70
C SER A 48 -5.21 -12.89 -1.08
N GLU A 49 -6.39 -13.50 -1.08
CA GLU A 49 -6.56 -14.92 -1.42
C GLU A 49 -6.26 -15.21 -2.89
N THR A 50 -6.71 -14.32 -3.79
CA THR A 50 -6.44 -14.45 -5.22
C THR A 50 -4.95 -14.35 -5.50
N LEU A 51 -4.28 -13.37 -4.88
CA LEU A 51 -2.85 -13.19 -5.03
C LEU A 51 -2.08 -14.42 -4.52
N ALA A 52 -2.51 -15.01 -3.40
CA ALA A 52 -1.91 -16.22 -2.87
C ALA A 52 -2.07 -17.43 -3.81
N ARG A 53 -3.19 -17.50 -4.54
CA ARG A 53 -3.40 -18.57 -5.54
C ARG A 53 -2.54 -18.38 -6.78
N LEU A 54 -2.44 -17.13 -7.26
CA LEU A 54 -1.68 -16.81 -8.48
C LEU A 54 -0.18 -16.86 -8.26
N VAL A 55 0.27 -16.53 -7.06
CA VAL A 55 1.68 -16.52 -6.67
C VAL A 55 1.81 -17.35 -5.38
N PRO A 56 1.83 -18.70 -5.51
CA PRO A 56 1.85 -19.57 -4.34
C PRO A 56 3.19 -19.51 -3.61
N HIS A 57 3.13 -19.72 -2.29
CA HIS A 57 4.33 -19.76 -1.44
C HIS A 57 5.26 -20.91 -1.85
N SER A 58 4.69 -22.08 -2.12
CA SER A 58 5.45 -23.27 -2.53
C SER A 58 5.40 -23.44 -4.04
N ALA A 59 6.49 -23.10 -4.71
CA ALA A 59 6.67 -23.28 -6.14
C ALA A 59 8.16 -23.43 -6.45
N ALA A 60 8.49 -23.61 -7.73
CA ALA A 60 9.88 -23.79 -8.16
C ALA A 60 10.59 -22.43 -8.30
N TYR A 61 10.84 -21.78 -7.18
CA TYR A 61 11.60 -20.53 -7.13
C TYR A 61 13.09 -20.80 -7.00
N ARG A 62 13.89 -19.85 -7.50
CA ARG A 62 15.35 -19.91 -7.38
C ARG A 62 15.88 -19.29 -6.10
N HIS A 63 15.12 -18.38 -5.51
CA HIS A 63 15.46 -17.73 -4.25
C HIS A 63 15.39 -18.74 -3.10
N THR A 64 16.40 -18.76 -2.23
CA THR A 64 16.57 -19.84 -1.25
C THR A 64 16.10 -19.50 0.16
N GLU A 65 15.65 -18.28 0.42
CA GLU A 65 15.22 -17.85 1.76
C GLU A 65 13.76 -18.24 2.09
N GLY A 66 13.03 -18.84 1.15
CA GLY A 66 11.66 -19.27 1.37
C GLY A 66 10.60 -18.17 1.26
N ASN A 67 10.96 -17.00 0.75
CA ASN A 67 10.04 -15.87 0.60
C ASN A 67 9.99 -15.31 -0.83
N ALA A 68 10.33 -16.12 -1.82
CA ALA A 68 10.33 -15.69 -3.23
C ALA A 68 8.96 -15.20 -3.69
N ASP A 69 7.88 -15.83 -3.23
CA ASP A 69 6.52 -15.40 -3.54
C ASP A 69 6.24 -13.97 -3.05
N ALA A 70 6.78 -13.61 -1.89
CA ALA A 70 6.61 -12.27 -1.33
C ALA A 70 7.28 -11.21 -2.20
N HIS A 71 8.45 -11.48 -2.77
CA HIS A 71 9.12 -10.58 -3.71
C HIS A 71 8.29 -10.38 -4.98
N VAL A 72 7.72 -11.46 -5.51
CA VAL A 72 6.87 -11.39 -6.71
C VAL A 72 5.60 -10.59 -6.42
N LYS A 73 4.92 -10.87 -5.31
CA LYS A 73 3.70 -10.16 -4.90
C LYS A 73 3.96 -8.67 -4.71
N ALA A 74 5.07 -8.32 -4.04
CA ALA A 74 5.45 -6.92 -3.84
C ALA A 74 5.68 -6.20 -5.17
N SER A 75 6.32 -6.87 -6.12
CA SER A 75 6.56 -6.31 -7.46
C SER A 75 5.26 -6.11 -8.24
N TRP A 76 4.31 -7.03 -8.12
CA TRP A 76 3.03 -6.94 -8.80
C TRP A 76 2.14 -5.83 -8.24
N ILE A 77 2.10 -5.68 -6.93
CA ILE A 77 1.27 -4.67 -6.26
C ILE A 77 1.91 -3.29 -6.41
N GLY A 78 3.23 -3.20 -6.28
CA GLY A 78 3.96 -1.96 -6.39
C GLY A 78 4.33 -1.37 -5.04
N SER A 79 5.28 -0.45 -5.06
CA SER A 79 5.90 0.11 -3.86
C SER A 79 5.46 1.53 -3.53
N SER A 80 4.69 2.18 -4.39
CA SER A 80 4.25 3.56 -4.14
C SER A 80 2.88 3.82 -4.74
N VAL A 81 2.18 4.78 -4.12
CA VAL A 81 0.96 5.36 -4.67
C VAL A 81 1.05 6.87 -4.59
N THR A 82 0.40 7.55 -5.53
CA THR A 82 0.29 9.01 -5.54
C THR A 82 -1.18 9.37 -5.38
N LEU A 83 -1.44 10.28 -4.44
CA LEU A 83 -2.77 10.75 -4.14
C LEU A 83 -2.83 12.26 -4.35
N LEU A 84 -3.94 12.73 -4.89
CA LEU A 84 -4.22 14.16 -4.92
C LEU A 84 -4.65 14.63 -3.55
N VAL A 85 -4.31 15.85 -3.21
CA VAL A 85 -4.75 16.51 -1.96
C VAL A 85 -5.46 17.80 -2.33
N GLU A 86 -6.67 17.98 -1.82
CA GLU A 86 -7.48 19.20 -2.00
C GLU A 86 -8.05 19.62 -0.65
N ASN A 87 -7.91 20.89 -0.32
CA ASN A 87 -8.40 21.46 0.94
C ASN A 87 -7.94 20.65 2.17
N GLY A 88 -6.68 20.19 2.14
CA GLY A 88 -6.09 19.45 3.24
C GLY A 88 -6.52 17.99 3.35
N LYS A 89 -7.27 17.48 2.37
CA LYS A 89 -7.80 16.13 2.39
C LYS A 89 -7.33 15.31 1.21
N LEU A 90 -7.06 14.03 1.43
CA LEU A 90 -6.81 13.08 0.36
C LEU A 90 -8.05 12.99 -0.54
N VAL A 91 -7.83 13.07 -1.85
CA VAL A 91 -8.89 12.88 -2.83
C VAL A 91 -9.03 11.40 -3.09
N LEU A 92 -10.05 10.80 -2.50
CA LEU A 92 -10.36 9.38 -2.65
C LEU A 92 -11.80 9.22 -3.13
N GLY A 93 -12.04 8.24 -3.98
CA GLY A 93 -13.40 7.83 -4.31
C GLY A 93 -14.11 7.33 -3.06
N THR A 94 -15.43 7.27 -3.11
CA THR A 94 -16.29 6.89 -1.97
C THR A 94 -15.85 5.60 -1.28
N TRP A 95 -15.37 4.63 -2.07
CA TRP A 95 -15.02 3.30 -1.56
C TRP A 95 -13.52 3.08 -1.40
N GLN A 96 -12.69 4.01 -1.86
CA GLN A 96 -11.23 3.85 -1.87
C GLN A 96 -10.61 4.07 -0.50
N GLY A 97 -9.65 3.23 -0.19
CA GLY A 97 -8.71 3.42 0.91
C GLY A 97 -7.32 2.99 0.46
N VAL A 98 -6.33 3.34 1.22
CA VAL A 98 -4.93 2.98 0.96
C VAL A 98 -4.55 1.81 1.86
N PHE A 99 -4.00 0.76 1.26
CA PHE A 99 -3.63 -0.47 1.97
C PHE A 99 -2.13 -0.71 1.89
N PHE A 100 -1.53 -0.92 3.05
CA PHE A 100 -0.18 -1.48 3.17
C PHE A 100 -0.31 -3.01 3.06
N CYS A 101 0.43 -3.61 2.14
CA CYS A 101 0.36 -5.04 1.86
C CYS A 101 1.61 -5.73 2.39
N GLU A 102 1.46 -6.55 3.42
CA GLU A 102 2.53 -7.34 4.01
C GLU A 102 2.52 -8.74 3.39
N PHE A 103 3.63 -9.14 2.78
CA PHE A 103 3.74 -10.44 2.13
C PHE A 103 4.73 -11.39 2.79
N ASP A 104 5.47 -10.94 3.81
CA ASP A 104 6.50 -11.74 4.49
C ASP A 104 6.60 -11.35 5.97
N GLY A 105 5.46 -11.23 6.61
CA GLY A 105 5.39 -10.81 8.00
C GLY A 105 5.30 -11.97 9.00
N PRO A 106 5.29 -11.62 10.27
CA PRO A 106 5.36 -10.26 10.78
C PRO A 106 6.79 -9.68 10.75
N ARG A 107 6.90 -8.42 10.37
CA ARG A 107 8.16 -7.66 10.36
C ARG A 107 7.89 -6.21 10.73
N SER A 108 8.93 -5.53 11.22
CA SER A 108 8.89 -4.07 11.37
C SER A 108 9.00 -3.44 9.98
N ARG A 109 8.04 -2.59 9.64
CA ARG A 109 7.98 -1.94 8.33
C ARG A 109 7.95 -0.42 8.48
N SER A 110 8.38 0.25 7.42
CA SER A 110 8.29 1.70 7.30
C SER A 110 7.41 2.06 6.10
N LEU A 111 6.76 3.19 6.20
CA LEU A 111 6.01 3.83 5.12
C LEU A 111 6.42 5.29 5.09
N TYR A 112 6.96 5.74 3.97
CA TYR A 112 7.35 7.15 3.81
C TYR A 112 6.22 7.91 3.12
N VAL A 113 5.95 9.09 3.64
CA VAL A 113 4.95 10.00 3.07
C VAL A 113 5.66 11.30 2.70
N GLN A 114 5.60 11.66 1.42
CA GLN A 114 6.16 12.91 0.89
C GLN A 114 5.03 13.78 0.38
N LEU A 115 4.99 15.01 0.86
CA LEU A 115 3.99 16.00 0.45
C LEU A 115 4.61 16.98 -0.52
N ILE A 116 3.92 17.24 -1.63
CA ILE A 116 4.37 18.14 -2.68
C ILE A 116 3.29 19.19 -2.90
N LYS A 117 3.63 20.44 -2.61
CA LYS A 117 2.70 21.57 -2.73
C LYS A 117 2.45 21.91 -4.20
N SER A 118 1.20 22.13 -4.55
CA SER A 118 0.81 22.68 -5.84
C SER A 118 0.98 24.20 -5.85
N ASP A 119 1.48 24.73 -6.93
CA ASP A 119 1.61 26.18 -7.10
C ASP A 119 0.29 26.85 -7.45
#